data_1145e83253dfa626c0933aaf17db5c32
#
_entry.id   1145e83253dfa626c0933aaf17db5c32
#
_cell.length_a   1.000
_cell.length_b   1.000
_cell.length_c   1.000
_cell.angle_alpha   90.00
_cell.angle_beta   90.00
_cell.angle_gamma   90.00
#
_symmetry.space_group_name_H-M   'P 1'
#
loop_
_entity.id
_entity.type
_entity.pdbx_description
1 polymer ?
#
loop_
_entity_poly.entity_id
_entity_poly.type
_entity_poly.pdbx_seq_one_letter_code
_entity_poly.pdbx_strand_id
1 'polypeptide(L)'
;MSQWNKLISEILKLNKSLRFDDLAKALGKIGYVRGQPRGGSSHYTFRKAGKMPITLPKATPMNKVYVEMVRDALIEHESEVDKND
;
A
#
# COMPACT_ATOMS: atom_id res chain seq x y z
N MET A 1 8.14 -20.06 -1.40
CA MET A 1 7.93 -18.65 -1.08
C MET A 1 6.49 -18.27 -1.30
N SER A 2 5.94 -17.49 -0.40
CA SER A 2 4.56 -17.07 -0.54
C SER A 2 4.44 -15.93 -1.56
N GLN A 3 3.25 -15.79 -2.15
CA GLN A 3 2.98 -14.67 -3.04
C GLN A 3 3.11 -13.34 -2.31
N TRP A 4 2.89 -13.35 -1.00
CA TRP A 4 3.03 -12.16 -0.16
C TRP A 4 4.48 -11.64 -0.19
N ASN A 5 5.44 -12.54 -0.03
CA ASN A 5 6.86 -12.15 -0.06
C ASN A 5 7.26 -11.58 -1.41
N LYS A 6 6.71 -12.13 -2.49
CA LYS A 6 6.97 -11.62 -3.82
C LYS A 6 6.41 -10.21 -3.99
N LEU A 7 5.19 -9.99 -3.50
CA LEU A 7 4.55 -8.68 -3.59
C LEU A 7 5.36 -7.61 -2.83
N ILE A 8 5.79 -7.92 -1.62
CA ILE A 8 6.61 -7.00 -0.83
C ILE A 8 7.89 -6.67 -1.59
N SER A 9 8.55 -7.68 -2.13
CA SER A 9 9.78 -7.48 -2.88
C SER A 9 9.58 -6.54 -4.07
N GLU A 10 8.49 -6.72 -4.80
CA GLU A 10 8.19 -5.87 -5.95
C GLU A 10 7.94 -4.42 -5.54
N ILE A 11 7.26 -4.22 -4.43
CA ILE A 11 6.99 -2.87 -3.92
C ILE A 11 8.28 -2.20 -3.46
N LEU A 12 9.14 -2.94 -2.75
CA LEU A 12 10.42 -2.40 -2.28
C LEU A 12 11.33 -2.01 -3.44
N LYS A 13 11.21 -2.68 -4.57
CA LYS A 13 11.97 -2.35 -5.78
C LYS A 13 11.33 -1.26 -6.62
N LEU A 14 10.14 -0.80 -6.25
CA LEU A 14 9.37 0.19 -6.99
C LEU A 14 9.12 -0.27 -8.42
N ASN A 15 8.70 -1.51 -8.57
CA ASN A 15 8.44 -2.11 -9.87
C ASN A 15 7.37 -1.33 -10.63
N LYS A 16 7.64 -1.01 -11.89
CA LYS A 16 6.74 -0.21 -12.72
C LYS A 16 5.47 -0.95 -13.12
N SER A 17 5.45 -2.27 -13.00
CA SER A 17 4.28 -3.06 -13.37
C SER A 17 3.25 -3.18 -12.25
N LEU A 18 3.54 -2.61 -11.08
CA LEU A 18 2.60 -2.64 -9.96
C LEU A 18 1.33 -1.86 -10.29
N ARG A 19 0.20 -2.42 -9.86
CA ARG A 19 -1.10 -1.83 -10.11
C ARG A 19 -1.78 -1.46 -8.80
N PHE A 20 -2.88 -0.73 -8.92
CA PHE A 20 -3.66 -0.34 -7.76
C PHE A 20 -4.01 -1.54 -6.86
N ASP A 21 -4.46 -2.64 -7.46
CA ASP A 21 -4.86 -3.82 -6.69
C ASP A 21 -3.70 -4.40 -5.88
N ASP A 22 -2.48 -4.35 -6.43
CA ASP A 22 -1.30 -4.84 -5.73
C ASP A 22 -1.02 -4.01 -4.47
N LEU A 23 -1.10 -2.69 -4.61
CA LEU A 23 -0.86 -1.78 -3.50
C LEU A 23 -1.98 -1.88 -2.46
N ALA A 24 -3.22 -2.00 -2.91
CA ALA A 24 -4.36 -2.15 -2.02
C ALA A 24 -4.24 -3.43 -1.18
N LYS A 25 -3.82 -4.51 -1.82
CA LYS A 25 -3.62 -5.78 -1.14
C LYS A 25 -2.52 -5.66 -0.07
N ALA A 26 -1.43 -4.99 -0.42
CA ALA A 26 -0.33 -4.80 0.53
C ALA A 26 -0.77 -3.99 1.74
N LEU A 27 -1.47 -2.89 1.52
CA LEU A 27 -1.95 -2.06 2.62
C LEU A 27 -2.94 -2.81 3.51
N GLY A 28 -3.83 -3.60 2.91
CA GLY A 28 -4.77 -4.40 3.67
C GLY A 28 -4.08 -5.40 4.58
N LYS A 29 -2.99 -5.98 4.12
CA LYS A 29 -2.23 -6.97 4.90
C LYS A 29 -1.57 -6.36 6.13
N ILE A 30 -1.23 -5.09 6.07
CA ILE A 30 -0.58 -4.44 7.22
C ILE A 30 -1.56 -3.62 8.06
N GLY A 31 -2.86 -3.81 7.84
CA GLY A 31 -3.87 -3.26 8.73
C GLY A 31 -4.62 -2.03 8.23
N TYR A 32 -4.36 -1.58 7.02
CA TYR A 32 -5.11 -0.46 6.48
C TYR A 32 -6.48 -0.92 5.97
N VAL A 33 -7.49 -0.07 6.13
CA VAL A 33 -8.84 -0.35 5.66
C VAL A 33 -9.15 0.59 4.52
N ARG A 34 -9.62 0.03 3.40
CA ARG A 34 -9.96 0.81 2.21
C ARG A 34 -11.32 1.47 2.39
N GLY A 35 -11.35 2.79 2.22
CA GLY A 35 -12.60 3.53 2.23
C GLY A 35 -13.22 3.59 0.84
N GLN A 36 -14.51 3.93 0.81
CA GLN A 36 -15.22 4.08 -0.44
C GLN A 36 -14.97 5.47 -1.02
N PRO A 37 -14.75 5.59 -2.33
CA PRO A 37 -14.61 6.90 -2.94
C PRO A 37 -15.96 7.61 -2.99
N ARG A 38 -15.94 8.93 -2.93
CA ARG A 38 -17.16 9.72 -3.02
C ARG A 38 -17.40 10.16 -4.45
N GLY A 39 -18.68 10.14 -4.85
CA GLY A 39 -19.11 10.81 -6.07
C GLY A 39 -18.40 10.38 -7.34
N GLY A 40 -18.10 9.12 -7.50
CA GLY A 40 -17.47 8.61 -8.70
C GLY A 40 -15.97 8.88 -8.78
N SER A 41 -15.35 9.34 -7.71
CA SER A 41 -13.91 9.54 -7.67
C SER A 41 -13.17 8.21 -7.86
N SER A 42 -12.05 8.25 -8.57
CA SER A 42 -11.18 7.08 -8.73
C SER A 42 -10.10 6.99 -7.66
N HIS A 43 -10.16 7.87 -6.65
CA HIS A 43 -9.20 7.88 -5.56
C HIS A 43 -9.76 7.17 -4.34
N TYR A 44 -8.99 6.24 -3.80
CA TYR A 44 -9.37 5.48 -2.61
C TYR A 44 -8.46 5.84 -1.45
N THR A 45 -9.05 6.10 -0.28
CA THR A 45 -8.27 6.42 0.91
C THR A 45 -8.18 5.21 1.82
N PHE A 46 -6.95 4.86 2.21
CA PHE A 46 -6.68 3.75 3.10
C PHE A 46 -6.30 4.32 4.47
N ARG A 47 -6.96 3.83 5.52
CA ARG A 47 -6.77 4.34 6.87
C ARG A 47 -6.35 3.24 7.84
N LYS A 48 -5.47 3.61 8.77
CA LYS A 48 -5.03 2.72 9.83
C LYS A 48 -4.91 3.55 11.10
N ALA A 49 -5.37 2.99 12.23
CA ALA A 49 -5.33 3.69 13.50
C ALA A 49 -3.91 4.12 13.85
N GLY A 50 -3.74 5.38 14.21
CA GLY A 50 -2.45 5.93 14.58
C GLY A 50 -1.53 6.27 13.41
N LYS A 51 -2.02 6.14 12.17
CA LYS A 51 -1.22 6.42 10.99
C LYS A 51 -1.89 7.45 10.08
N MET A 52 -1.09 8.14 9.30
CA MET A 52 -1.60 9.07 8.29
C MET A 52 -2.33 8.28 7.20
N PRO A 53 -3.46 8.79 6.72
CA PRO A 53 -4.17 8.11 5.63
C PRO A 53 -3.37 8.16 4.33
N ILE A 54 -3.51 7.11 3.52
CA ILE A 54 -2.86 7.01 2.22
C ILE A 54 -3.93 6.99 1.15
N THR A 55 -3.87 7.92 0.20
CA THR A 55 -4.83 7.99 -0.89
C THR A 55 -4.15 7.55 -2.18
N LEU A 56 -4.73 6.56 -2.84
CA LEU A 56 -4.21 6.01 -4.08
C LEU A 56 -5.22 6.20 -5.21
N PRO A 57 -4.77 6.67 -6.39
CA PRO A 57 -5.64 6.70 -7.56
C PRO A 57 -5.73 5.31 -8.18
N LYS A 58 -6.92 4.95 -8.66
CA LYS A 58 -7.08 3.70 -9.39
C LYS A 58 -6.72 3.95 -10.86
N ALA A 59 -5.42 4.05 -11.10
CA ALA A 59 -4.89 4.40 -12.41
C ALA A 59 -3.86 3.39 -12.88
N THR A 60 -3.74 3.25 -14.20
CA THR A 60 -2.75 2.39 -14.83
C THR A 60 -2.05 3.20 -15.90
N PRO A 61 -0.71 3.30 -15.89
CA PRO A 61 0.19 2.76 -14.86
C PRO A 61 0.12 3.55 -13.56
N MET A 62 0.54 2.92 -12.47
CA MET A 62 0.58 3.57 -11.16
C MET A 62 1.80 4.48 -11.07
N ASN A 63 1.58 5.72 -10.61
CA ASN A 63 2.68 6.67 -10.45
C ASN A 63 3.62 6.19 -9.34
N LYS A 64 4.92 6.32 -9.58
CA LYS A 64 5.97 5.89 -8.65
C LYS A 64 5.79 6.49 -7.26
N VAL A 65 5.32 7.73 -7.17
CA VAL A 65 5.11 8.41 -5.87
C VAL A 65 4.21 7.59 -4.96
N TYR A 66 3.16 7.00 -5.53
CA TYR A 66 2.22 6.20 -4.73
C TYR A 66 2.84 4.86 -4.31
N VAL A 67 3.66 4.28 -5.17
CA VAL A 67 4.37 3.05 -4.80
C VAL A 67 5.33 3.34 -3.65
N GLU A 68 6.00 4.48 -3.68
CA GLU A 68 6.91 4.88 -2.61
C GLU A 68 6.16 5.07 -1.28
N MET A 69 4.95 5.63 -1.33
CA MET A 69 4.14 5.79 -0.13
C MET A 69 3.80 4.45 0.51
N VAL A 70 3.42 3.48 -0.31
CA VAL A 70 3.10 2.13 0.18
C VAL A 70 4.36 1.44 0.69
N ARG A 71 5.48 1.58 -0.01
CA ARG A 71 6.77 1.04 0.43
C ARG A 71 7.11 1.56 1.83
N ASP A 72 6.98 2.86 2.04
CA ASP A 72 7.32 3.46 3.33
C ASP A 72 6.40 2.92 4.44
N ALA A 73 5.13 2.71 4.13
CA ALA A 73 4.19 2.12 5.09
C ALA A 73 4.59 0.68 5.45
N LEU A 74 5.05 -0.09 4.47
CA LEU A 74 5.51 -1.46 4.71
C LEU A 74 6.76 -1.47 5.59
N ILE A 75 7.70 -0.58 5.32
CA ILE A 75 8.93 -0.49 6.11
C ILE A 75 8.61 -0.11 7.55
N GLU A 76 7.70 0.85 7.74
CA GLU A 76 7.29 1.26 9.07
C GLU A 76 6.61 0.13 9.82
N HIS A 77 5.74 -0.62 9.15
CA HIS A 77 5.06 -1.75 9.76
C HIS A 77 6.06 -2.82 10.21
N GLU A 78 7.04 -3.14 9.36
CA GLU A 78 8.06 -4.13 9.70
C GLU A 78 8.87 -3.69 10.92
N SER A 79 9.20 -2.41 10.99
CA SER A 79 9.94 -1.86 12.13
C SER A 79 9.16 -2.01 13.42
N GLU A 80 7.84 -1.77 13.37
CA GLU A 80 7.00 -1.87 14.56
C GLU A 80 6.82 -3.31 15.01
N VAL A 81 6.71 -4.24 14.07
CA VAL A 81 6.60 -5.66 14.39
C VAL A 81 7.88 -6.15 15.07
N ASP A 82 9.04 -5.73 14.55
CA ASP A 82 10.32 -6.11 15.13
C ASP A 82 10.48 -5.60 16.56
N LYS A 83 9.97 -4.40 16.84
CA LYS A 83 10.08 -3.82 18.18
C LYS A 83 9.25 -4.55 19.22
N ASN A 84 8.19 -5.21 18.79
CA ASN A 84 7.28 -5.90 19.69
C ASN A 84 7.65 -7.37 19.89
N ASP A 85 8.72 -7.78 19.31
CA ASP A 85 9.14 -9.18 19.32
C ASP A 85 10.08 -9.50 20.50
#